data_c38d9db31129d9ae650ed96635f27346
#
_entry.id   c38d9db31129d9ae650ed96635f27346
#
_cell.length_a   1.000
_cell.length_b   1.000
_cell.length_c   1.000
_cell.angle_alpha   90.00
_cell.angle_beta   90.00
_cell.angle_gamma   90.00
#
_symmetry.space_group_name_H-M   'P 1'
#
loop_
_entity.id
_entity.type
_entity.pdbx_description
1 polymer ?
#
loop_
_entity_poly.entity_id
_entity_poly.type
_entity_poly.pdbx_seq_one_letter_code
_entity_poly.pdbx_strand_id
1 'polypeptide(L)'
;MTYNYRTKGVCSKEMHIELNDDHTIKSVEVIGGCNGNLQGISRLVEGMKAEDAIARMRGIRCGFKATSCPDQLAKALTIALAEEEKRKQGA
;
A
#
# COMPACT_ATOMS: atom_id res chain seq x y z
N MET A 1 13.55 -0.66 -1.01
CA MET A 1 12.97 -1.94 -0.60
C MET A 1 11.68 -2.20 -1.36
N THR A 2 11.50 -3.38 -1.88
CA THR A 2 10.29 -3.79 -2.61
C THR A 2 9.50 -4.80 -1.79
N TYR A 3 8.19 -4.61 -1.70
CA TYR A 3 7.31 -5.51 -0.98
C TYR A 3 6.08 -5.86 -1.83
N ASN A 4 5.76 -7.13 -1.91
CA ASN A 4 4.60 -7.62 -2.66
C ASN A 4 3.54 -8.07 -1.66
N TYR A 5 2.35 -7.50 -1.75
CA TYR A 5 1.24 -7.78 -0.86
C TYR A 5 0.08 -8.42 -1.63
N ARG A 6 -0.42 -9.52 -1.13
CA ARG A 6 -1.61 -10.17 -1.69
C ARG A 6 -2.84 -9.65 -0.97
N THR A 7 -3.75 -9.03 -1.72
CA THR A 7 -4.95 -8.41 -1.16
C THR A 7 -6.00 -9.44 -0.77
N LYS A 8 -6.89 -9.04 0.15
CA LYS A 8 -8.02 -9.88 0.59
C LYS A 8 -9.29 -9.04 0.66
N GLY A 9 -10.40 -9.61 0.23
CA GLY A 9 -11.71 -8.98 0.35
C GLY A 9 -11.96 -7.81 -0.58
N VAL A 10 -11.13 -7.63 -1.62
CA VAL A 10 -11.26 -6.56 -2.60
C VAL A 10 -11.06 -7.09 -4.01
N CYS A 11 -11.35 -6.26 -5.02
CA CYS A 11 -11.25 -6.68 -6.41
C CYS A 11 -9.82 -6.76 -6.94
N SER A 12 -8.89 -6.03 -6.35
CA SER A 12 -7.47 -6.16 -6.71
C SER A 12 -6.90 -7.48 -6.17
N LYS A 13 -5.85 -7.99 -6.82
CA LYS A 13 -5.25 -9.27 -6.44
C LYS A 13 -3.95 -9.10 -5.67
N GLU A 14 -3.13 -8.15 -6.07
CA GLU A 14 -1.78 -8.01 -5.55
C GLU A 14 -1.35 -6.55 -5.63
N MET A 15 -0.50 -6.12 -4.71
CA MET A 15 0.08 -4.79 -4.71
C MET A 15 1.59 -4.90 -4.58
N HIS A 16 2.32 -4.24 -5.48
CA HIS A 16 3.77 -4.19 -5.44
C HIS A 16 4.19 -2.79 -5.00
N ILE A 17 4.86 -2.71 -3.86
CA ILE A 17 5.23 -1.46 -3.22
C ILE A 17 6.74 -1.33 -3.20
N GLU A 18 7.26 -0.16 -3.61
CA GLU A 18 8.67 0.14 -3.47
C GLU A 18 8.82 1.38 -2.60
N LEU A 19 9.63 1.26 -1.54
CA LEU A 19 9.88 2.34 -0.60
C LEU A 19 11.32 2.84 -0.75
N ASN A 20 11.49 4.15 -0.59
CA ASN A 20 12.80 4.76 -0.48
C ASN A 20 13.32 4.61 0.96
N ASP A 21 14.61 4.86 1.16
CA ASP A 21 15.25 4.71 2.47
C ASP A 21 14.67 5.64 3.54
N ASP A 22 14.10 6.75 3.14
CA ASP A 22 13.47 7.72 4.05
C ASP A 22 11.99 7.42 4.30
N HIS A 23 11.51 6.24 3.92
CA HIS A 23 10.13 5.79 4.08
C HIS A 23 9.12 6.52 3.18
N THR A 24 9.59 7.28 2.18
CA THR A 24 8.67 7.77 1.16
C THR A 24 8.36 6.67 0.16
N ILE A 25 7.17 6.75 -0.43
CA ILE A 25 6.71 5.76 -1.39
C ILE A 25 7.32 6.08 -2.75
N LYS A 26 8.16 5.20 -3.26
CA LYS A 26 8.75 5.36 -4.59
C LYS A 26 7.76 5.01 -5.67
N SER A 27 7.09 3.87 -5.53
CA SER A 27 6.08 3.44 -6.49
C SER A 27 5.12 2.43 -5.88
N VAL A 28 3.92 2.39 -6.44
CA VAL A 28 2.92 1.37 -6.12
C VAL A 28 2.34 0.87 -7.44
N GLU A 29 2.33 -0.45 -7.62
CA GLU A 29 1.66 -1.10 -8.74
C GLU A 29 0.57 -2.00 -8.19
N VAL A 30 -0.66 -1.82 -8.66
CA VAL A 30 -1.79 -2.63 -8.24
C VAL A 30 -2.22 -3.54 -9.39
N ILE A 31 -2.27 -4.83 -9.12
CA ILE A 31 -2.61 -5.85 -10.11
C ILE A 31 -4.05 -6.30 -9.90
N GLY A 32 -4.84 -6.23 -10.97
CA GLY A 32 -6.28 -6.54 -10.94
C GLY A 32 -7.11 -5.39 -10.41
N GLY A 33 -8.42 -5.56 -10.40
CA GLY A 33 -9.35 -4.58 -9.86
C GLY A 33 -9.70 -3.44 -10.81
N CYS A 34 -10.15 -2.32 -10.24
CA CYS A 34 -10.59 -1.13 -10.99
C CYS A 34 -9.40 -0.30 -11.42
N ASN A 35 -8.97 -0.46 -12.67
CA ASN A 35 -7.73 0.13 -13.15
C ASN A 35 -7.65 1.65 -12.97
N GLY A 36 -8.71 2.38 -13.32
CA GLY A 36 -8.69 3.84 -13.25
C GLY A 36 -8.48 4.37 -11.85
N ASN A 37 -9.29 3.92 -10.90
CA ASN A 37 -9.21 4.35 -9.51
C ASN A 37 -7.89 3.92 -8.85
N LEU A 38 -7.46 2.70 -9.11
CA LEU A 38 -6.25 2.16 -8.50
C LEU A 38 -4.99 2.82 -9.05
N GLN A 39 -4.97 3.15 -10.34
CA GLN A 39 -3.87 3.93 -10.92
C GLN A 39 -3.82 5.32 -10.31
N GLY A 40 -4.98 5.96 -10.12
CA GLY A 40 -5.05 7.28 -9.48
C GLY A 40 -4.48 7.26 -8.07
N ILE A 41 -4.91 6.29 -7.26
CA ILE A 41 -4.40 6.13 -5.89
C ILE A 41 -2.89 5.89 -5.91
N SER A 42 -2.42 5.01 -6.78
CA SER A 42 -0.98 4.70 -6.88
C SER A 42 -0.15 5.94 -7.18
N ARG A 43 -0.63 6.80 -8.06
CA ARG A 43 0.07 8.03 -8.40
C ARG A 43 -0.02 9.09 -7.31
N LEU A 44 -1.16 9.18 -6.62
CA LEU A 44 -1.35 10.15 -5.54
C LEU A 44 -0.42 9.88 -4.36
N VAL A 45 -0.14 8.63 -4.07
CA VAL A 45 0.70 8.28 -2.91
C VAL A 45 2.19 8.31 -3.23
N GLU A 46 2.59 8.34 -4.49
CA GLU A 46 4.01 8.46 -4.85
C GLU A 46 4.62 9.73 -4.27
N GLY A 47 5.74 9.58 -3.59
CA GLY A 47 6.42 10.71 -2.94
C GLY A 47 5.92 11.02 -1.55
N MET A 48 4.78 10.47 -1.13
CA MET A 48 4.28 10.65 0.23
C MET A 48 5.07 9.78 1.21
N LYS A 49 5.14 10.22 2.45
CA LYS A 49 5.63 9.33 3.51
C LYS A 49 4.62 8.20 3.69
N ALA A 50 5.11 6.98 3.83
CA ALA A 50 4.24 5.82 3.96
C ALA A 50 3.29 5.96 5.16
N GLU A 51 3.77 6.51 6.27
CA GLU A 51 2.95 6.74 7.46
C GLU A 51 1.76 7.66 7.17
N ASP A 52 1.98 8.71 6.38
CA ASP A 52 0.92 9.65 6.02
C ASP A 52 -0.12 9.01 5.12
N ALA A 53 0.32 8.21 4.16
CA ALA A 53 -0.59 7.48 3.28
C ALA A 53 -1.43 6.47 4.07
N ILE A 54 -0.81 5.75 5.01
CA ILE A 54 -1.50 4.81 5.89
C ILE A 54 -2.58 5.53 6.68
N ALA A 55 -2.24 6.66 7.30
CA ALA A 55 -3.18 7.41 8.14
C ALA A 55 -4.40 7.87 7.35
N ARG A 56 -4.23 8.20 6.08
CA ARG A 56 -5.33 8.68 5.24
C ARG A 56 -6.21 7.57 4.69
N MET A 57 -5.69 6.37 4.50
CA MET A 57 -6.40 5.31 3.80
C MET A 57 -6.88 4.18 4.67
N ARG A 58 -6.30 3.98 5.85
CA ARG A 58 -6.70 2.86 6.72
C ARG A 58 -8.14 3.02 7.17
N GLY A 59 -8.85 1.90 7.22
CA GLY A 59 -10.22 1.88 7.71
C GLY A 59 -11.28 2.26 6.68
N ILE A 60 -10.89 2.64 5.46
CA ILE A 60 -11.86 2.94 4.41
C ILE A 60 -12.53 1.65 3.97
N ARG A 61 -13.85 1.64 3.98
CA ARG A 61 -14.64 0.47 3.58
C ARG A 61 -15.32 0.72 2.25
N CYS A 62 -15.47 -0.35 1.48
CA CYS A 62 -16.18 -0.30 0.20
C CYS A 62 -17.57 -0.90 0.39
N GLY A 63 -18.60 -0.04 0.47
CA GLY A 63 -19.98 -0.49 0.71
C GLY A 63 -20.11 -1.24 2.01
N PHE A 64 -20.63 -2.47 1.95
CA PHE A 64 -20.79 -3.33 3.13
C PHE A 64 -19.56 -4.18 3.45
N LYS A 65 -18.50 -4.08 2.65
CA LYS A 65 -17.29 -4.84 2.91
C LYS A 65 -16.53 -4.27 4.10
N ALA A 66 -15.80 -5.12 4.80
CA ALA A 66 -14.98 -4.71 5.95
C ALA A 66 -13.73 -3.94 5.55
N THR A 67 -13.39 -3.93 4.26
CA THR A 67 -12.15 -3.33 3.76
C THR A 67 -12.39 -2.73 2.36
N SER A 68 -11.37 -2.10 1.80
CA SER A 68 -11.37 -1.53 0.46
C SER A 68 -9.96 -1.62 -0.11
N CYS A 69 -9.80 -1.29 -1.41
CA CYS A 69 -8.45 -1.24 -2.00
C CYS A 69 -7.55 -0.21 -1.29
N PRO A 70 -8.00 1.02 -0.98
CA PRO A 70 -7.19 1.95 -0.18
C PRO A 70 -6.83 1.40 1.19
N ASP A 71 -7.77 0.76 1.89
CA ASP A 71 -7.49 0.15 3.19
C ASP A 71 -6.47 -0.99 3.07
N GLN A 72 -6.58 -1.81 2.02
CA GLN A 72 -5.62 -2.88 1.75
C GLN A 72 -4.22 -2.30 1.44
N LEU A 73 -4.16 -1.20 0.72
CA LEU A 73 -2.88 -0.52 0.47
C LEU A 73 -2.28 0.00 1.78
N ALA A 74 -3.10 0.55 2.68
CA ALA A 74 -2.62 0.98 4.00
C ALA A 74 -2.04 -0.20 4.79
N LYS A 75 -2.70 -1.36 4.74
CA LYS A 75 -2.18 -2.58 5.39
C LYS A 75 -0.86 -3.02 4.76
N ALA A 76 -0.78 -3.00 3.43
CA ALA A 76 0.43 -3.38 2.71
C ALA A 76 1.59 -2.45 3.08
N LEU A 77 1.35 -1.15 3.15
CA LEU A 77 2.37 -0.17 3.54
C LEU A 77 2.81 -0.38 4.98
N THR A 78 1.89 -0.68 5.89
CA THR A 78 2.21 -0.97 7.29
C THR A 78 3.16 -2.16 7.39
N ILE A 79 2.87 -3.24 6.67
CA ILE A 79 3.71 -4.44 6.67
C ILE A 79 5.06 -4.13 6.01
N ALA A 80 5.07 -3.38 4.91
CA ALA A 80 6.29 -3.01 4.22
C ALA A 80 7.23 -2.20 5.13
N LEU A 81 6.68 -1.26 5.90
CA LEU A 81 7.47 -0.49 6.87
C LEU A 81 8.06 -1.40 7.95
N ALA A 82 7.27 -2.34 8.46
CA ALA A 82 7.74 -3.28 9.48
C ALA A 82 8.86 -4.16 8.93
N GLU A 83 8.74 -4.63 7.71
CA GLU A 83 9.77 -5.45 7.06
C GLU A 83 11.06 -4.65 6.82
N GLU A 84 10.93 -3.39 6.44
CA GLU A 84 12.09 -2.52 6.24
C GLU A 84 12.84 -2.27 7.54
N GLU A 85 12.11 -2.03 8.64
CA GLU A 85 12.72 -1.86 9.96
C GLU A 85 13.47 -3.11 10.40
N LYS A 86 12.90 -4.29 10.19
CA LYS A 86 13.56 -5.56 10.47
C LYS A 86 14.86 -5.69 9.68
N ARG A 87 14.82 -5.34 8.39
CA ARG A 87 15.99 -5.43 7.52
C ARG A 87 17.12 -4.51 8.02
N LYS A 88 16.77 -3.30 8.43
CA LYS A 88 17.75 -2.34 8.97
C LYS A 88 18.35 -2.82 10.29
N GLN A 89 17.53 -3.38 11.17
CA GLN A 89 17.99 -3.89 12.46
C GLN A 89 18.83 -5.15 12.33
N GLY A 90 18.54 -5.97 11.32
CA GLY A 90 19.24 -7.21 11.07
C GLY A 90 20.54 -7.08 10.28
N ALA A 91 20.84 -5.89 9.81
CA ALA A 91 22.01 -5.66 8.97
C ALA A 91 23.29 -5.44 9.79
#